data_3ab17740e174000e3465a58c69e8f584
#
_entry.id   3ab17740e174000e3465a58c69e8f584
#
_cell.length_a   1.000
_cell.length_b   1.000
_cell.length_c   1.000
_cell.angle_alpha   90.00
_cell.angle_beta   90.00
_cell.angle_gamma   90.00
#
_symmetry.space_group_name_H-M   'P 1'
#
loop_
_entity.id
_entity.type
_entity.pdbx_description
1 polymer ?
#
loop_
_entity_poly.entity_id
_entity_poly.type
_entity_poly.pdbx_seq_one_letter_code
_entity_poly.pdbx_strand_id
1 'polypeptide(L)'
;MKFSRGRCSAAAPAVTLVRLISPLLPFVSTSSPPFPVPASSPPFRPDYGLAVWAGVAAFATYFCMYAFRKPFTAATFEGLVLWGMQYKIVLIVAQVLGYTVSKFVGIKFISELSPGRRIVSLLLLLGFAELALVGFALVPFPYNFGFLFLNGLPLGMVFGIVFSFLEGRRLTELLSVGLSVSIIFASGAVKSVGKLLLDAGHVSPWWMPAVTGLLFVPVLLFSVWMLSRIPPPTADDVAARSVRRPMTGAGRQALFRRYAPGLILLIVVYIVLTALRDLRDNFAVEIWTALGYGGQPGILTTSELIISLLILVIIAACSFIRNNARAFWLNHVLIATGGLLLGVSTLLFQLQLLTPLAWMITAGFGLFLGYIIYQSMLFERMIATFREPANAGFLMYLADSFGYLGSVAVLLWRNFGAPQVAWLDFFQLAAYATAGLTVVVSLLSLFYFWKKSKVLSAP
;
A
#
# COMPACT_ATOMS: atom_id res chain seq x y z
N MET A 1 36.24 47.61 -39.50
CA MET A 1 36.95 46.51 -40.15
C MET A 1 36.03 45.29 -40.17
N LYS A 2 35.63 44.91 -41.32
CA LYS A 2 34.92 43.75 -41.80
C LYS A 2 35.73 42.46 -41.51
N PHE A 3 35.03 41.37 -41.18
CA PHE A 3 35.21 40.00 -41.69
C PHE A 3 34.24 39.12 -40.87
N SER A 4 33.29 38.56 -41.43
CA SER A 4 32.97 37.56 -42.45
C SER A 4 32.56 36.22 -41.80
N ARG A 5 31.34 35.84 -42.16
CA ARG A 5 30.64 34.57 -41.83
C ARG A 5 31.38 33.37 -42.40
N GLY A 6 31.38 32.28 -41.68
CA GLY A 6 31.68 30.92 -42.16
C GLY A 6 30.69 29.93 -41.61
N ARG A 7 29.67 29.55 -42.43
CA ARG A 7 28.85 28.36 -42.23
C ARG A 7 29.68 27.15 -42.64
N CYS A 8 29.69 26.11 -41.86
CA CYS A 8 29.96 24.73 -42.36
C CYS A 8 28.83 23.80 -41.87
N SER A 9 28.09 23.40 -42.85
CA SER A 9 27.15 22.28 -42.88
C SER A 9 27.93 20.97 -43.03
N ALA A 10 27.67 19.98 -42.22
CA ALA A 10 27.95 18.58 -42.54
C ALA A 10 26.99 17.68 -41.73
N ALA A 11 25.88 17.32 -42.34
CA ALA A 11 25.08 16.19 -41.92
C ALA A 11 24.92 15.23 -43.12
N ALA A 12 25.03 13.96 -42.82
CA ALA A 12 24.86 12.73 -43.60
C ALA A 12 26.11 12.23 -44.36
N PRO A 13 26.45 10.93 -44.14
CA PRO A 13 25.75 9.87 -44.86
C PRO A 13 25.60 8.55 -44.05
N ALA A 14 24.46 8.22 -43.59
CA ALA A 14 24.16 6.87 -43.07
C ALA A 14 22.94 6.19 -43.74
N VAL A 15 22.25 6.87 -44.64
CA VAL A 15 21.04 6.33 -45.29
C VAL A 15 21.34 5.72 -46.70
N THR A 16 22.50 6.00 -47.26
CA THR A 16 22.84 5.52 -48.63
C THR A 16 23.46 4.14 -48.70
N LEU A 17 23.93 3.56 -47.56
CA LEU A 17 24.58 2.24 -47.59
C LEU A 17 23.60 1.05 -47.50
N VAL A 18 22.35 1.26 -47.11
CA VAL A 18 21.34 0.20 -47.00
C VAL A 18 20.62 -0.10 -48.33
N ARG A 19 20.72 0.78 -49.32
CA ARG A 19 20.07 0.56 -50.63
C ARG A 19 20.94 -0.11 -51.74
N LEU A 20 22.17 -0.47 -51.40
CA LEU A 20 23.10 -1.04 -52.41
C LEU A 20 23.39 -2.57 -52.24
N ILE A 21 22.77 -3.24 -51.28
CA ILE A 21 23.04 -4.69 -51.02
C ILE A 21 21.81 -5.58 -51.26
N SER A 22 20.75 -5.08 -51.88
CA SER A 22 19.49 -5.82 -52.06
C SER A 22 19.20 -6.44 -53.44
N PRO A 23 20.16 -6.89 -54.26
CA PRO A 23 19.77 -7.76 -55.34
C PRO A 23 20.58 -9.07 -55.50
N LEU A 24 21.19 -9.62 -54.46
CA LEU A 24 22.01 -10.86 -54.61
C LEU A 24 21.72 -12.01 -53.63
N LEU A 25 20.49 -12.13 -53.12
CA LEU A 25 20.11 -13.36 -52.41
C LEU A 25 18.93 -14.02 -53.14
N PRO A 26 19.05 -15.29 -53.56
CA PRO A 26 17.93 -16.02 -54.14
C PRO A 26 16.84 -16.25 -53.09
N PHE A 27 15.59 -16.04 -53.51
CA PHE A 27 14.39 -16.37 -52.72
C PHE A 27 14.39 -17.86 -52.42
N VAL A 28 14.86 -18.28 -51.27
CA VAL A 28 14.61 -19.62 -50.74
C VAL A 28 13.26 -19.57 -50.02
N SER A 29 12.25 -20.10 -50.71
CA SER A 29 10.96 -20.41 -50.13
C SER A 29 11.15 -21.59 -49.15
N THR A 30 11.49 -21.30 -47.92
CA THR A 30 11.38 -22.25 -46.82
C THR A 30 9.94 -22.19 -46.30
N SER A 31 9.12 -23.15 -46.75
CA SER A 31 7.92 -23.52 -46.02
C SER A 31 8.34 -24.01 -44.64
N SER A 32 8.27 -23.11 -43.67
CA SER A 32 8.43 -23.47 -42.25
C SER A 32 7.35 -24.53 -41.94
N PRO A 33 7.68 -25.67 -41.35
CA PRO A 33 6.67 -26.60 -40.90
C PRO A 33 5.76 -25.87 -39.90
N PRO A 34 4.43 -26.16 -39.90
CA PRO A 34 3.53 -25.54 -38.93
C PRO A 34 4.05 -25.85 -37.52
N PHE A 35 4.24 -24.81 -36.72
CA PHE A 35 4.61 -24.96 -35.30
C PHE A 35 3.65 -26.00 -34.71
N PRO A 36 4.15 -27.03 -34.02
CA PRO A 36 3.28 -28.00 -33.37
C PRO A 36 2.37 -27.22 -32.41
N VAL A 37 1.06 -27.28 -32.64
CA VAL A 37 0.05 -26.80 -31.71
C VAL A 37 0.35 -27.52 -30.39
N PRO A 38 0.68 -26.82 -29.31
CA PRO A 38 0.97 -27.51 -28.07
C PRO A 38 -0.25 -28.34 -27.71
N ALA A 39 -0.02 -29.65 -27.53
CA ALA A 39 -1.03 -30.57 -27.03
C ALA A 39 -1.73 -29.90 -25.82
N SER A 40 -3.06 -29.96 -25.81
CA SER A 40 -3.88 -29.37 -24.76
C SER A 40 -3.28 -29.70 -23.40
N SER A 41 -2.73 -28.68 -22.72
CA SER A 41 -2.18 -28.87 -21.41
C SER A 41 -3.27 -29.47 -20.50
N PRO A 42 -2.96 -30.44 -19.65
CA PRO A 42 -3.94 -31.05 -18.76
C PRO A 42 -4.65 -29.95 -17.95
N PRO A 43 -5.94 -30.14 -17.61
CA PRO A 43 -6.70 -29.13 -16.89
C PRO A 43 -5.94 -28.74 -15.60
N PHE A 44 -5.67 -27.45 -15.47
CA PHE A 44 -4.96 -26.90 -14.31
C PHE A 44 -5.70 -27.28 -13.03
N ARG A 45 -5.06 -28.05 -12.17
CA ARG A 45 -5.51 -28.27 -10.80
C ARG A 45 -4.75 -27.32 -9.90
N PRO A 46 -5.39 -26.27 -9.34
CA PRO A 46 -4.72 -25.39 -8.41
C PRO A 46 -4.28 -26.17 -7.17
N ASP A 47 -3.01 -26.06 -6.81
CA ASP A 47 -2.55 -26.58 -5.52
C ASP A 47 -3.01 -25.61 -4.42
N TYR A 48 -4.22 -25.86 -3.93
CA TYR A 48 -4.82 -25.06 -2.84
C TYR A 48 -4.00 -25.16 -1.55
N GLY A 49 -3.33 -26.30 -1.29
CA GLY A 49 -2.47 -26.48 -0.13
C GLY A 49 -1.29 -25.52 -0.14
N LEU A 50 -0.59 -25.44 -1.29
CA LEU A 50 0.50 -24.50 -1.46
C LEU A 50 0.02 -23.03 -1.43
N ALA A 51 -1.15 -22.74 -1.99
CA ALA A 51 -1.72 -21.40 -1.94
C ALA A 51 -2.05 -20.96 -0.51
N VAL A 52 -2.69 -21.82 0.28
CA VAL A 52 -2.97 -21.55 1.70
C VAL A 52 -1.67 -21.39 2.48
N TRP A 53 -0.70 -22.27 2.28
CA TRP A 53 0.62 -22.18 2.92
C TRP A 53 1.29 -20.83 2.63
N ALA A 54 1.37 -20.45 1.35
CA ALA A 54 2.00 -19.20 0.93
C ALA A 54 1.25 -17.96 1.47
N GLY A 55 -0.09 -18.00 1.45
CA GLY A 55 -0.93 -16.94 1.99
C GLY A 55 -0.74 -16.75 3.49
N VAL A 56 -0.77 -17.85 4.26
CA VAL A 56 -0.55 -17.81 5.73
C VAL A 56 0.86 -17.35 6.07
N ALA A 57 1.89 -17.84 5.36
CA ALA A 57 3.26 -17.43 5.58
C ALA A 57 3.47 -15.92 5.32
N ALA A 58 2.93 -15.41 4.22
CA ALA A 58 3.02 -14.00 3.86
C ALA A 58 2.22 -13.11 4.83
N PHE A 59 0.98 -13.52 5.17
CA PHE A 59 0.16 -12.84 6.17
C PHE A 59 0.88 -12.76 7.52
N ALA A 60 1.35 -13.88 8.06
CA ALA A 60 2.01 -13.92 9.36
C ALA A 60 3.32 -13.12 9.38
N THR A 61 4.12 -13.19 8.32
CA THR A 61 5.36 -12.40 8.22
C THR A 61 5.06 -10.90 8.21
N TYR A 62 4.09 -10.49 7.42
CA TYR A 62 3.72 -9.06 7.34
C TYR A 62 2.97 -8.59 8.58
N PHE A 63 2.19 -9.45 9.21
CA PHE A 63 1.60 -9.22 10.53
C PHE A 63 2.69 -8.95 11.58
N CYS A 64 3.72 -9.79 11.67
CA CYS A 64 4.82 -9.60 12.60
C CYS A 64 5.61 -8.30 12.33
N MET A 65 5.75 -7.88 11.07
CA MET A 65 6.38 -6.59 10.74
C MET A 65 5.70 -5.42 11.46
N TYR A 66 4.38 -5.48 11.66
CA TYR A 66 3.65 -4.43 12.38
C TYR A 66 4.05 -4.33 13.85
N ALA A 67 4.53 -5.42 14.47
CA ALA A 67 5.04 -5.39 15.83
C ALA A 67 6.31 -4.54 15.99
N PHE A 68 7.08 -4.37 14.91
CA PHE A 68 8.24 -3.47 14.87
C PHE A 68 7.88 -2.05 14.43
N ARG A 69 6.63 -1.80 14.05
CA ARG A 69 6.22 -0.51 13.48
C ARG A 69 5.25 0.27 14.35
N LYS A 70 4.22 -0.36 14.90
CA LYS A 70 3.04 0.32 15.42
C LYS A 70 2.91 0.41 16.95
N PRO A 71 3.55 -0.44 17.76
CA PRO A 71 3.32 -0.42 19.20
C PRO A 71 3.54 0.94 19.86
N PHE A 72 4.54 1.73 19.44
CA PHE A 72 4.82 3.05 20.04
C PHE A 72 3.59 3.98 20.05
N THR A 73 2.66 3.80 19.10
CA THR A 73 1.43 4.61 19.03
C THR A 73 0.41 4.23 20.10
N ALA A 74 0.62 3.13 20.84
CA ALA A 74 -0.20 2.78 21.99
C ALA A 74 0.10 3.64 23.22
N ALA A 75 1.29 4.26 23.28
CA ALA A 75 1.63 5.26 24.29
C ALA A 75 1.15 6.66 23.86
N THR A 76 0.70 7.48 24.83
CA THR A 76 0.20 8.83 24.57
C THR A 76 1.29 9.88 24.61
N PHE A 77 2.38 9.66 25.38
CA PHE A 77 3.46 10.63 25.60
C PHE A 77 2.95 11.99 26.09
N GLU A 78 1.97 11.98 26.99
CA GLU A 78 1.32 13.19 27.50
C GLU A 78 2.31 14.14 28.16
N GLY A 79 2.08 15.46 27.99
CA GLY A 79 2.91 16.52 28.55
C GLY A 79 4.24 16.76 27.83
N LEU A 80 4.66 15.87 26.92
CA LEU A 80 5.88 16.06 26.15
C LEU A 80 5.64 16.87 24.88
N VAL A 81 6.39 17.96 24.72
CA VAL A 81 6.30 18.87 23.57
C VAL A 81 7.70 19.09 22.99
N LEU A 82 7.80 19.05 21.67
CA LEU A 82 9.02 19.37 20.93
C LEU A 82 8.68 20.23 19.71
N TRP A 83 9.34 21.36 19.55
CA TRP A 83 9.09 22.35 18.47
C TRP A 83 7.62 22.84 18.41
N GLY A 84 6.97 22.98 19.54
CA GLY A 84 5.54 23.37 19.60
C GLY A 84 4.58 22.26 19.20
N MET A 85 5.06 21.03 18.99
CA MET A 85 4.25 19.85 18.65
C MET A 85 4.16 18.88 19.81
N GLN A 86 3.00 18.25 19.99
CA GLN A 86 2.89 17.06 20.85
C GLN A 86 3.90 16.01 20.40
N TYR A 87 4.67 15.46 21.34
CA TYR A 87 5.79 14.59 21.00
C TYR A 87 5.39 13.34 20.21
N LYS A 88 4.23 12.78 20.48
CA LYS A 88 3.66 11.69 19.68
C LYS A 88 3.54 12.02 18.18
N ILE A 89 3.16 13.26 17.85
CA ILE A 89 3.10 13.71 16.45
C ILE A 89 4.51 13.72 15.84
N VAL A 90 5.51 14.22 16.57
CA VAL A 90 6.91 14.22 16.11
C VAL A 90 7.38 12.79 15.81
N LEU A 91 7.10 11.83 16.69
CA LEU A 91 7.44 10.43 16.53
C LEU A 91 6.79 9.81 15.28
N ILE A 92 5.48 10.07 15.10
CA ILE A 92 4.73 9.59 13.93
C ILE A 92 5.30 10.18 12.64
N VAL A 93 5.52 11.50 12.60
CA VAL A 93 6.07 12.19 11.43
C VAL A 93 7.45 11.66 11.11
N ALA A 94 8.33 11.50 12.09
CA ALA A 94 9.67 10.95 11.90
C ALA A 94 9.62 9.55 11.27
N GLN A 95 8.79 8.63 11.82
CA GLN A 95 8.65 7.29 11.27
C GLN A 95 8.06 7.29 9.86
N VAL A 96 7.02 8.09 9.60
CA VAL A 96 6.37 8.19 8.28
C VAL A 96 7.34 8.75 7.24
N LEU A 97 8.16 9.74 7.59
CA LEU A 97 9.20 10.26 6.68
C LEU A 97 10.25 9.19 6.35
N GLY A 98 10.75 8.46 7.35
CA GLY A 98 11.65 7.32 7.13
C GLY A 98 11.03 6.28 6.21
N TYR A 99 9.77 5.92 6.45
CA TYR A 99 9.01 4.98 5.62
C TYR A 99 8.81 5.50 4.18
N THR A 100 8.56 6.78 4.00
CA THR A 100 8.40 7.43 2.68
C THR A 100 9.72 7.38 1.89
N VAL A 101 10.83 7.75 2.51
CA VAL A 101 12.17 7.63 1.91
C VAL A 101 12.44 6.18 1.49
N SER A 102 12.10 5.24 2.36
CA SER A 102 12.22 3.81 2.07
C SER A 102 11.45 3.36 0.82
N LYS A 103 10.27 3.93 0.57
CA LYS A 103 9.50 3.61 -0.65
C LYS A 103 10.25 3.99 -1.92
N PHE A 104 10.89 5.16 -1.95
CA PHE A 104 11.69 5.58 -3.12
C PHE A 104 12.93 4.71 -3.32
N VAL A 105 13.68 4.43 -2.24
CA VAL A 105 14.88 3.57 -2.28
C VAL A 105 14.48 2.13 -2.62
N GLY A 106 13.38 1.67 -2.06
CA GLY A 106 12.88 0.30 -2.20
C GLY A 106 12.53 -0.09 -3.62
N ILE A 107 12.12 0.87 -4.49
CA ILE A 107 11.82 0.58 -5.91
C ILE A 107 13.04 -0.07 -6.58
N LYS A 108 14.22 0.52 -6.41
CA LYS A 108 15.46 -0.01 -6.98
C LYS A 108 15.91 -1.28 -6.25
N PHE A 109 15.95 -1.23 -4.92
CA PHE A 109 16.42 -2.34 -4.09
C PHE A 109 15.62 -3.64 -4.35
N ILE A 110 14.28 -3.57 -4.38
CA ILE A 110 13.43 -4.75 -4.56
C ILE A 110 13.54 -5.29 -6.00
N SER A 111 13.65 -4.40 -7.00
CA SER A 111 13.76 -4.81 -8.40
C SER A 111 15.07 -5.55 -8.71
N GLU A 112 16.14 -5.24 -7.99
CA GLU A 112 17.47 -5.85 -8.14
C GLU A 112 17.68 -7.06 -7.18
N LEU A 113 16.72 -7.33 -6.27
CA LEU A 113 16.87 -8.34 -5.23
C LEU A 113 16.70 -9.76 -5.79
N SER A 114 17.80 -10.51 -5.82
CA SER A 114 17.80 -11.92 -6.25
C SER A 114 16.98 -12.82 -5.30
N PRO A 115 16.30 -13.87 -5.81
CA PRO A 115 15.49 -14.76 -4.98
C PRO A 115 16.21 -15.33 -3.76
N GLY A 116 17.49 -15.72 -3.91
CA GLY A 116 18.28 -16.29 -2.82
C GLY A 116 18.62 -15.30 -1.68
N ARG A 117 18.52 -13.99 -1.93
CA ARG A 117 18.82 -12.96 -0.91
C ARG A 117 17.58 -12.43 -0.20
N ARG A 118 16.36 -12.78 -0.65
CA ARG A 118 15.10 -12.24 -0.09
C ARG A 118 14.94 -12.47 1.40
N ILE A 119 15.19 -13.69 1.87
CA ILE A 119 15.06 -14.07 3.30
C ILE A 119 16.08 -13.30 4.15
N VAL A 120 17.35 -13.30 3.74
CA VAL A 120 18.40 -12.59 4.49
C VAL A 120 18.11 -11.08 4.54
N SER A 121 17.71 -10.48 3.41
CA SER A 121 17.34 -9.06 3.37
C SER A 121 16.16 -8.77 4.28
N LEU A 122 15.13 -9.62 4.30
CA LEU A 122 13.96 -9.46 5.17
C LEU A 122 14.35 -9.47 6.65
N LEU A 123 15.16 -10.44 7.06
CA LEU A 123 15.62 -10.55 8.47
C LEU A 123 16.54 -9.38 8.86
N LEU A 124 17.45 -8.95 7.97
CA LEU A 124 18.31 -7.80 8.23
C LEU A 124 17.50 -6.50 8.36
N LEU A 125 16.50 -6.27 7.50
CA LEU A 125 15.64 -5.09 7.57
C LEU A 125 14.82 -5.06 8.87
N LEU A 126 14.24 -6.19 9.27
CA LEU A 126 13.45 -6.29 10.50
C LEU A 126 14.34 -6.25 11.75
N GLY A 127 15.53 -6.86 11.71
CA GLY A 127 16.52 -6.74 12.77
C GLY A 127 17.02 -5.31 12.96
N PHE A 128 17.26 -4.57 11.87
CA PHE A 128 17.60 -3.16 11.95
C PHE A 128 16.46 -2.32 12.52
N ALA A 129 15.21 -2.62 12.13
CA ALA A 129 14.04 -1.94 12.69
C ALA A 129 13.92 -2.15 14.20
N GLU A 130 14.18 -3.37 14.69
CA GLU A 130 14.19 -3.67 16.13
C GLU A 130 15.34 -2.96 16.86
N LEU A 131 16.55 -2.97 16.32
CA LEU A 131 17.69 -2.24 16.89
C LEU A 131 17.40 -0.74 16.99
N ALA A 132 16.69 -0.18 16.01
CA ALA A 132 16.22 1.22 16.08
C ALA A 132 15.22 1.43 17.23
N LEU A 133 14.32 0.48 17.52
CA LEU A 133 13.43 0.56 18.69
C LEU A 133 14.19 0.46 20.02
N VAL A 134 15.22 -0.37 20.09
CA VAL A 134 16.12 -0.40 21.25
C VAL A 134 16.84 0.95 21.41
N GLY A 135 17.34 1.53 20.32
CA GLY A 135 17.94 2.87 20.32
C GLY A 135 16.95 3.95 20.78
N PHE A 136 15.68 3.86 20.36
CA PHE A 136 14.61 4.73 20.83
C PHE A 136 14.41 4.65 22.34
N ALA A 137 14.56 3.46 22.92
CA ALA A 137 14.42 3.26 24.37
C ALA A 137 15.62 3.76 25.18
N LEU A 138 16.84 3.62 24.63
CA LEU A 138 18.09 3.96 25.31
C LEU A 138 18.42 5.45 25.27
N VAL A 139 18.05 6.12 24.17
CA VAL A 139 18.35 7.54 24.00
C VAL A 139 17.27 8.39 24.67
N PRO A 140 17.63 9.37 25.54
CA PRO A 140 16.63 10.17 26.20
C PRO A 140 15.90 11.15 25.27
N PHE A 141 14.69 11.55 25.70
CA PHE A 141 13.99 12.70 25.14
C PHE A 141 14.89 13.96 25.18
N PRO A 142 14.92 14.80 24.13
CA PRO A 142 14.08 14.73 22.93
C PRO A 142 14.72 14.02 21.75
N TYR A 143 15.95 13.49 21.85
CA TYR A 143 16.76 13.06 20.72
C TYR A 143 16.33 11.70 20.12
N ASN A 144 15.54 10.94 20.85
CA ASN A 144 15.16 9.58 20.45
C ASN A 144 14.15 9.52 19.28
N PHE A 145 13.51 10.63 18.87
CA PHE A 145 12.66 10.65 17.66
C PHE A 145 13.41 10.24 16.39
N GLY A 146 14.72 10.52 16.32
CA GLY A 146 15.57 10.11 15.20
C GLY A 146 15.60 8.60 14.99
N PHE A 147 15.46 7.82 16.05
CA PHE A 147 15.39 6.36 15.95
C PHE A 147 14.08 5.87 15.35
N LEU A 148 12.99 6.61 15.50
CA LEU A 148 11.73 6.30 14.78
C LEU A 148 11.86 6.56 13.28
N PHE A 149 12.60 7.60 12.86
CA PHE A 149 12.94 7.79 11.45
C PHE A 149 13.77 6.60 10.93
N LEU A 150 14.82 6.19 11.66
CA LEU A 150 15.63 5.03 11.31
C LEU A 150 14.82 3.73 11.29
N ASN A 151 13.88 3.54 12.22
CA ASN A 151 12.95 2.41 12.22
C ASN A 151 12.06 2.40 10.97
N GLY A 152 11.58 3.54 10.52
CA GLY A 152 10.77 3.65 9.31
C GLY A 152 11.48 3.23 8.03
N LEU A 153 12.79 3.50 7.93
CA LEU A 153 13.59 3.24 6.72
C LEU A 153 13.56 1.77 6.23
N PRO A 154 13.80 0.74 7.03
CA PRO A 154 13.76 -0.64 6.56
C PRO A 154 12.34 -1.13 6.27
N LEU A 155 11.35 -0.64 7.02
CA LEU A 155 9.98 -1.20 7.01
C LEU A 155 9.22 -0.94 5.71
N GLY A 156 9.52 0.15 4.98
CA GLY A 156 8.87 0.46 3.71
C GLY A 156 9.17 -0.54 2.58
N MET A 157 10.26 -1.31 2.68
CA MET A 157 10.65 -2.32 1.70
C MET A 157 10.07 -3.71 1.98
N VAL A 158 9.68 -4.00 3.22
CA VAL A 158 9.24 -5.34 3.65
C VAL A 158 8.05 -5.84 2.84
N PHE A 159 7.04 -4.98 2.58
CA PHE A 159 5.88 -5.37 1.77
C PHE A 159 6.28 -5.93 0.40
N GLY A 160 7.16 -5.22 -0.31
CA GLY A 160 7.60 -5.64 -1.63
C GLY A 160 8.38 -6.95 -1.61
N ILE A 161 9.20 -7.19 -0.58
CA ILE A 161 9.92 -8.46 -0.43
C ILE A 161 8.95 -9.59 -0.16
N VAL A 162 8.02 -9.45 0.79
CA VAL A 162 7.02 -10.50 1.08
C VAL A 162 6.13 -10.75 -0.14
N PHE A 163 5.66 -9.71 -0.80
CA PHE A 163 4.87 -9.83 -2.03
C PHE A 163 5.61 -10.58 -3.14
N SER A 164 6.93 -10.42 -3.24
CA SER A 164 7.73 -11.10 -4.26
C SER A 164 7.74 -12.64 -4.15
N PHE A 165 7.38 -13.22 -2.99
CA PHE A 165 7.17 -14.66 -2.83
C PHE A 165 5.82 -15.14 -3.36
N LEU A 166 4.84 -14.25 -3.43
CA LEU A 166 3.50 -14.52 -3.94
C LEU A 166 3.37 -14.24 -5.44
N GLU A 167 4.22 -13.35 -5.94
CA GLU A 167 4.19 -12.85 -7.31
C GLU A 167 4.49 -13.94 -8.33
N GLY A 168 3.81 -13.86 -9.48
CA GLY A 168 4.05 -14.77 -10.61
C GLY A 168 3.27 -16.07 -10.55
N ARG A 169 2.31 -16.22 -9.65
CA ARG A 169 1.40 -17.36 -9.53
C ARG A 169 0.02 -17.01 -10.06
N ARG A 170 -0.73 -17.98 -10.54
CA ARG A 170 -2.12 -17.79 -11.01
C ARG A 170 -3.05 -17.26 -9.92
N LEU A 171 -2.78 -17.59 -8.65
CA LEU A 171 -3.55 -17.14 -7.48
C LEU A 171 -2.97 -15.88 -6.83
N THR A 172 -2.05 -15.17 -7.48
CA THR A 172 -1.39 -13.97 -6.92
C THR A 172 -2.41 -12.92 -6.45
N GLU A 173 -3.49 -12.69 -7.19
CA GLU A 173 -4.54 -11.72 -6.79
C GLU A 173 -5.17 -12.09 -5.44
N LEU A 174 -5.58 -13.33 -5.25
CA LEU A 174 -6.18 -13.80 -4.00
C LEU A 174 -5.19 -13.73 -2.83
N LEU A 175 -3.93 -14.12 -3.07
CA LEU A 175 -2.87 -14.06 -2.07
C LEU A 175 -2.52 -12.63 -1.67
N SER A 176 -2.53 -11.69 -2.63
CA SER A 176 -2.28 -10.27 -2.36
C SER A 176 -3.40 -9.63 -1.55
N VAL A 177 -4.64 -10.09 -1.69
CA VAL A 177 -5.77 -9.66 -0.86
C VAL A 177 -5.53 -10.00 0.61
N GLY A 178 -5.15 -11.26 0.90
CA GLY A 178 -4.80 -11.68 2.26
C GLY A 178 -3.70 -10.83 2.88
N LEU A 179 -2.64 -10.57 2.11
CA LEU A 179 -1.54 -9.70 2.54
C LEU A 179 -2.00 -8.25 2.78
N SER A 180 -2.88 -7.71 1.95
CA SER A 180 -3.41 -6.34 2.10
C SER A 180 -4.34 -6.22 3.32
N VAL A 181 -5.15 -7.23 3.59
CA VAL A 181 -6.05 -7.26 4.76
C VAL A 181 -5.26 -7.37 6.07
N SER A 182 -4.07 -8.01 6.05
CA SER A 182 -3.21 -8.05 7.24
C SER A 182 -2.82 -6.67 7.77
N ILE A 183 -2.79 -5.65 6.90
CA ILE A 183 -2.52 -4.25 7.27
C ILE A 183 -3.50 -3.75 8.33
N ILE A 184 -4.78 -4.11 8.21
CA ILE A 184 -5.84 -3.66 9.11
C ILE A 184 -5.70 -4.38 10.45
N PHE A 185 -5.78 -5.71 10.43
CA PHE A 185 -5.79 -6.53 11.65
C PHE A 185 -4.50 -6.42 12.46
N ALA A 186 -3.34 -6.46 11.79
CA ALA A 186 -2.03 -6.44 12.45
C ALA A 186 -1.83 -5.18 13.30
N SER A 187 -2.23 -4.02 12.79
CA SER A 187 -2.07 -2.77 13.54
C SER A 187 -2.84 -2.77 14.86
N GLY A 188 -4.09 -3.21 14.85
CA GLY A 188 -4.90 -3.34 16.06
C GLY A 188 -4.32 -4.32 17.06
N ALA A 189 -3.96 -5.52 16.59
CA ALA A 189 -3.44 -6.60 17.43
C ALA A 189 -2.13 -6.21 18.15
N VAL A 190 -1.16 -5.68 17.44
CA VAL A 190 0.14 -5.32 18.05
C VAL A 190 0.01 -4.12 19.00
N LYS A 191 -0.92 -3.19 18.76
CA LYS A 191 -1.22 -2.10 19.70
C LYS A 191 -1.93 -2.60 20.96
N SER A 192 -2.82 -3.59 20.83
CA SER A 192 -3.43 -4.24 22.00
C SER A 192 -2.36 -4.86 22.89
N VAL A 193 -1.37 -5.58 22.31
CA VAL A 193 -0.25 -6.14 23.06
C VAL A 193 0.58 -5.04 23.74
N GLY A 194 0.92 -3.97 22.98
CA GLY A 194 1.65 -2.83 23.54
C GLY A 194 0.88 -2.15 24.69
N LYS A 195 -0.44 -1.96 24.54
CA LYS A 195 -1.30 -1.38 25.57
C LYS A 195 -1.37 -2.28 26.81
N LEU A 196 -1.52 -3.60 26.63
CA LEU A 196 -1.49 -4.56 27.73
C LEU A 196 -0.17 -4.50 28.53
N LEU A 197 0.98 -4.39 27.84
CA LEU A 197 2.28 -4.25 28.51
C LEU A 197 2.38 -2.95 29.32
N LEU A 198 1.83 -1.85 28.83
CA LEU A 198 1.79 -0.57 29.55
C LEU A 198 0.86 -0.63 30.75
N ASP A 199 -0.36 -1.15 30.58
CA ASP A 199 -1.38 -1.23 31.62
C ASP A 199 -0.98 -2.18 32.76
N ALA A 200 -0.22 -3.24 32.44
CA ALA A 200 0.38 -4.15 33.43
C ALA A 200 1.51 -3.49 34.25
N GLY A 201 1.98 -2.30 33.86
CA GLY A 201 3.04 -1.57 34.57
C GLY A 201 4.44 -2.19 34.48
N HIS A 202 4.62 -3.21 33.65
CA HIS A 202 5.90 -3.95 33.56
C HIS A 202 6.93 -3.27 32.64
N VAL A 203 6.47 -2.40 31.73
CA VAL A 203 7.33 -1.79 30.69
C VAL A 203 7.02 -0.30 30.56
N SER A 204 8.07 0.52 30.49
CA SER A 204 7.90 1.96 30.24
C SER A 204 7.44 2.25 28.80
N PRO A 205 6.82 3.41 28.53
CA PRO A 205 6.44 3.83 27.17
C PRO A 205 7.61 3.82 26.17
N TRP A 206 8.83 3.99 26.64
CA TRP A 206 10.03 4.00 25.81
C TRP A 206 10.47 2.59 25.38
N TRP A 207 10.43 1.62 26.30
CA TRP A 207 10.81 0.24 26.06
C TRP A 207 9.70 -0.59 25.43
N MET A 208 8.44 -0.22 25.62
CA MET A 208 7.28 -0.98 25.16
C MET A 208 7.34 -1.34 23.68
N PRO A 209 7.76 -0.46 22.73
CA PRO A 209 7.83 -0.83 21.33
C PRO A 209 8.84 -1.96 21.05
N ALA A 210 10.03 -1.89 21.64
CA ALA A 210 11.06 -2.93 21.48
C ALA A 210 10.63 -4.26 22.13
N VAL A 211 10.08 -4.23 23.34
CA VAL A 211 9.58 -5.44 24.00
C VAL A 211 8.46 -6.07 23.19
N THR A 212 7.55 -5.28 22.64
CA THR A 212 6.50 -5.82 21.77
C THR A 212 7.11 -6.46 20.51
N GLY A 213 8.09 -5.81 19.85
CA GLY A 213 8.80 -6.39 18.71
C GLY A 213 9.41 -7.74 19.04
N LEU A 214 10.15 -7.84 20.15
CA LEU A 214 10.80 -9.07 20.61
C LEU A 214 9.79 -10.20 20.88
N LEU A 215 8.61 -9.92 21.41
CA LEU A 215 7.57 -10.93 21.62
C LEU A 215 7.09 -11.58 20.32
N PHE A 216 7.15 -10.86 19.20
CA PHE A 216 6.74 -11.38 17.91
C PHE A 216 7.89 -12.06 17.13
N VAL A 217 9.14 -11.98 17.57
CA VAL A 217 10.29 -12.62 16.90
C VAL A 217 10.11 -14.12 16.68
N PRO A 218 9.65 -14.96 17.64
CA PRO A 218 9.47 -16.38 17.40
C PRO A 218 8.48 -16.67 16.28
N VAL A 219 7.35 -15.94 16.26
CA VAL A 219 6.32 -16.08 15.22
C VAL A 219 6.86 -15.59 13.86
N LEU A 220 7.64 -14.50 13.86
CA LEU A 220 8.31 -14.00 12.68
C LEU A 220 9.28 -15.04 12.08
N LEU A 221 10.15 -15.62 12.89
CA LEU A 221 11.13 -16.60 12.41
C LEU A 221 10.43 -17.84 11.85
N PHE A 222 9.35 -18.30 12.48
CA PHE A 222 8.54 -19.39 11.97
C PHE A 222 7.87 -19.05 10.64
N SER A 223 7.27 -17.87 10.53
CA SER A 223 6.61 -17.43 9.28
C SER A 223 7.62 -17.21 8.13
N VAL A 224 8.81 -16.68 8.43
CA VAL A 224 9.91 -16.54 7.46
C VAL A 224 10.44 -17.90 7.02
N TRP A 225 10.53 -18.87 7.95
CA TRP A 225 10.83 -20.26 7.59
C TRP A 225 9.76 -20.82 6.64
N MET A 226 8.48 -20.60 6.90
CA MET A 226 7.40 -20.99 5.98
C MET A 226 7.57 -20.32 4.59
N LEU A 227 7.91 -19.03 4.54
CA LEU A 227 8.19 -18.34 3.27
C LEU A 227 9.35 -18.99 2.51
N SER A 228 10.41 -19.41 3.21
CA SER A 228 11.59 -20.04 2.60
C SER A 228 11.28 -21.39 1.93
N ARG A 229 10.17 -22.04 2.33
CA ARG A 229 9.71 -23.33 1.79
C ARG A 229 8.77 -23.19 0.58
N ILE A 230 8.45 -21.98 0.17
CA ILE A 230 7.62 -21.75 -1.01
C ILE A 230 8.46 -22.02 -2.27
N PRO A 231 8.09 -23.02 -3.12
CA PRO A 231 8.83 -23.31 -4.35
C PRO A 231 8.72 -22.15 -5.35
N PRO A 232 9.64 -22.04 -6.32
CA PRO A 232 9.51 -21.04 -7.38
C PRO A 232 8.23 -21.26 -8.22
N PRO A 233 7.73 -20.20 -8.92
CA PRO A 233 6.59 -20.35 -9.82
C PRO A 233 6.85 -21.43 -10.89
N THR A 234 5.82 -22.19 -11.23
CA THR A 234 5.90 -23.23 -12.27
C THR A 234 5.99 -22.62 -13.67
N ALA A 235 6.38 -23.42 -14.68
CA ALA A 235 6.38 -22.99 -16.07
C ALA A 235 4.98 -22.52 -16.52
N ASP A 236 3.92 -23.20 -16.07
CA ASP A 236 2.53 -22.84 -16.35
C ASP A 236 2.11 -21.51 -15.68
N ASP A 237 2.61 -21.24 -14.46
CA ASP A 237 2.42 -19.95 -13.80
C ASP A 237 3.09 -18.82 -14.60
N VAL A 238 4.31 -19.07 -15.07
CA VAL A 238 5.08 -18.11 -15.87
C VAL A 238 4.41 -17.86 -17.24
N ALA A 239 3.90 -18.90 -17.89
CA ALA A 239 3.20 -18.81 -19.18
C ALA A 239 1.85 -18.05 -19.07
N ALA A 240 1.16 -18.19 -17.93
CA ALA A 240 -0.10 -17.47 -17.67
C ALA A 240 0.11 -16.00 -17.27
N ARG A 241 1.35 -15.56 -17.12
CA ARG A 241 1.73 -14.25 -16.61
C ARG A 241 1.63 -13.19 -17.70
N SER A 242 0.98 -12.07 -17.41
CA SER A 242 1.18 -10.87 -18.22
C SER A 242 2.61 -10.36 -18.02
N VAL A 243 3.36 -10.21 -19.11
CA VAL A 243 4.74 -9.72 -19.06
C VAL A 243 4.74 -8.30 -18.51
N ARG A 244 5.19 -8.13 -17.27
CA ARG A 244 5.44 -6.78 -16.70
C ARG A 244 6.67 -6.20 -17.38
N ARG A 245 6.47 -5.22 -18.24
CA ARG A 245 7.57 -4.50 -18.87
C ARG A 245 8.02 -3.37 -17.94
N PRO A 246 9.34 -3.22 -17.67
CA PRO A 246 9.87 -2.06 -16.98
C PRO A 246 9.43 -0.78 -17.70
N MET A 247 8.87 0.17 -16.96
CA MET A 247 8.47 1.46 -17.55
C MET A 247 9.67 2.40 -17.59
N THR A 248 9.99 2.90 -18.77
CA THR A 248 10.96 4.00 -18.93
C THR A 248 10.39 5.32 -18.38
N GLY A 249 11.25 6.29 -18.08
CA GLY A 249 10.82 7.63 -17.65
C GLY A 249 9.85 8.29 -18.65
N ALA A 250 10.13 8.16 -19.95
CA ALA A 250 9.27 8.66 -21.02
C ALA A 250 7.90 7.95 -21.03
N GLY A 251 7.88 6.63 -20.84
CA GLY A 251 6.63 5.84 -20.76
C GLY A 251 5.76 6.25 -19.56
N ARG A 252 6.37 6.50 -18.41
CA ARG A 252 5.66 7.00 -17.20
C ARG A 252 5.03 8.37 -17.45
N GLN A 253 5.77 9.28 -18.07
CA GLN A 253 5.28 10.61 -18.40
C GLN A 253 4.16 10.57 -19.44
N ALA A 254 4.28 9.72 -20.46
CA ALA A 254 3.26 9.53 -21.49
C ALA A 254 1.94 9.00 -20.90
N LEU A 255 2.01 7.96 -20.02
CA LEU A 255 0.85 7.44 -19.31
C LEU A 255 0.17 8.53 -18.48
N PHE A 256 0.97 9.27 -17.69
CA PHE A 256 0.43 10.33 -16.86
C PHE A 256 -0.25 11.41 -17.70
N ARG A 257 0.40 11.92 -18.75
CA ARG A 257 -0.20 12.94 -19.64
C ARG A 257 -1.50 12.47 -20.30
N ARG A 258 -1.57 11.19 -20.68
CA ARG A 258 -2.75 10.62 -21.35
C ARG A 258 -3.97 10.53 -20.44
N TYR A 259 -3.77 10.27 -19.16
CA TYR A 259 -4.83 10.05 -18.18
C TYR A 259 -4.77 11.03 -17.00
N ALA A 260 -4.04 12.14 -17.11
CA ALA A 260 -3.75 13.06 -16.01
C ALA A 260 -4.98 13.46 -15.19
N PRO A 261 -6.11 13.93 -15.78
CA PRO A 261 -7.27 14.32 -14.95
C PRO A 261 -7.80 13.17 -14.11
N GLY A 262 -7.97 11.98 -14.70
CA GLY A 262 -8.43 10.80 -13.98
C GLY A 262 -7.46 10.32 -12.90
N LEU A 263 -6.15 10.29 -13.21
CA LEU A 263 -5.11 9.90 -12.25
C LEU A 263 -5.01 10.88 -11.08
N ILE A 264 -5.12 12.19 -11.34
CA ILE A 264 -5.13 13.21 -10.28
C ILE A 264 -6.35 13.00 -9.37
N LEU A 265 -7.55 12.78 -9.93
CA LEU A 265 -8.75 12.49 -9.15
C LEU A 265 -8.55 11.24 -8.28
N LEU A 266 -8.00 10.16 -8.84
CA LEU A 266 -7.71 8.94 -8.08
C LEU A 266 -6.70 9.18 -6.95
N ILE A 267 -5.62 9.93 -7.22
CA ILE A 267 -4.59 10.25 -6.22
C ILE A 267 -5.19 11.12 -5.10
N VAL A 268 -6.04 12.10 -5.41
CA VAL A 268 -6.71 12.95 -4.40
C VAL A 268 -7.56 12.08 -3.45
N VAL A 269 -8.36 11.16 -3.98
CA VAL A 269 -9.13 10.23 -3.14
C VAL A 269 -8.21 9.38 -2.26
N TYR A 270 -7.11 8.88 -2.83
CA TYR A 270 -6.18 8.07 -2.07
C TYR A 270 -5.48 8.86 -0.95
N ILE A 271 -5.15 10.14 -1.18
CA ILE A 271 -4.57 11.03 -0.17
C ILE A 271 -5.50 11.14 1.03
N VAL A 272 -6.78 11.48 0.81
CA VAL A 272 -7.71 11.69 1.93
C VAL A 272 -8.03 10.40 2.68
N LEU A 273 -8.15 9.27 1.97
CA LEU A 273 -8.32 7.95 2.59
C LEU A 273 -7.09 7.55 3.42
N THR A 274 -5.88 7.79 2.91
CA THR A 274 -4.63 7.49 3.63
C THR A 274 -4.48 8.36 4.87
N ALA A 275 -4.75 9.65 4.75
CA ALA A 275 -4.65 10.60 5.86
C ALA A 275 -5.62 10.23 7.00
N LEU A 276 -6.88 9.93 6.68
CA LEU A 276 -7.86 9.51 7.69
C LEU A 276 -7.53 8.14 8.29
N ARG A 277 -7.07 7.18 7.48
CA ARG A 277 -6.58 5.89 7.95
C ARG A 277 -5.45 6.06 8.96
N ASP A 278 -4.45 6.86 8.63
CA ASP A 278 -3.29 7.09 9.50
C ASP A 278 -3.70 7.84 10.78
N LEU A 279 -4.62 8.80 10.69
CA LEU A 279 -5.18 9.48 11.85
C LEU A 279 -5.89 8.48 12.78
N ARG A 280 -6.82 7.68 12.25
CA ARG A 280 -7.55 6.65 12.99
C ARG A 280 -6.62 5.63 13.63
N ASP A 281 -5.59 5.20 12.90
CA ASP A 281 -4.65 4.18 13.35
C ASP A 281 -3.67 4.70 14.41
N ASN A 282 -3.06 5.86 14.20
CA ASN A 282 -2.04 6.37 15.09
C ASN A 282 -2.60 6.96 16.40
N PHE A 283 -3.85 7.43 16.40
CA PHE A 283 -4.54 7.98 17.56
C PHE A 283 -5.71 7.10 18.02
N ALA A 284 -5.65 5.81 17.71
CA ALA A 284 -6.69 4.86 18.08
C ALA A 284 -6.92 4.81 19.60
N VAL A 285 -5.85 4.86 20.42
CA VAL A 285 -5.96 4.82 21.88
C VAL A 285 -6.68 6.05 22.39
N GLU A 286 -6.33 7.25 21.92
CA GLU A 286 -6.97 8.52 22.31
C GLU A 286 -8.45 8.54 21.90
N ILE A 287 -8.76 8.09 20.68
CA ILE A 287 -10.15 8.03 20.18
C ILE A 287 -10.98 7.05 21.01
N TRP A 288 -10.47 5.82 21.23
CA TRP A 288 -11.19 4.83 22.03
C TRP A 288 -11.34 5.21 23.50
N THR A 289 -10.35 5.90 24.07
CA THR A 289 -10.44 6.44 25.44
C THR A 289 -11.52 7.51 25.53
N ALA A 290 -11.59 8.45 24.58
CA ALA A 290 -12.64 9.46 24.51
C ALA A 290 -14.04 8.85 24.31
N LEU A 291 -14.13 7.66 23.68
CA LEU A 291 -15.38 6.91 23.54
C LEU A 291 -15.74 6.03 24.76
N GLY A 292 -14.94 6.05 25.83
CA GLY A 292 -15.20 5.29 27.06
C GLY A 292 -14.60 3.88 27.10
N TYR A 293 -13.73 3.51 26.13
CA TYR A 293 -13.12 2.18 26.05
C TYR A 293 -11.64 2.15 26.46
N GLY A 294 -11.14 3.18 27.16
CA GLY A 294 -9.71 3.31 27.50
C GLY A 294 -9.13 2.16 28.33
N GLY A 295 -9.94 1.52 29.16
CA GLY A 295 -9.56 0.35 29.97
C GLY A 295 -9.70 -1.00 29.29
N GLN A 296 -9.96 -1.05 27.96
CA GLN A 296 -10.20 -2.28 27.21
C GLN A 296 -9.20 -2.44 26.04
N PRO A 297 -7.95 -2.85 26.30
CA PRO A 297 -6.94 -2.99 25.25
C PRO A 297 -7.36 -3.88 24.09
N GLY A 298 -8.18 -4.91 24.33
CA GLY A 298 -8.70 -5.82 23.31
C GLY A 298 -9.60 -5.16 22.27
N ILE A 299 -10.16 -3.96 22.54
CA ILE A 299 -11.04 -3.26 21.59
C ILE A 299 -10.30 -2.90 20.29
N LEU A 300 -9.00 -2.58 20.38
CA LEU A 300 -8.15 -2.28 19.24
C LEU A 300 -8.03 -3.48 18.28
N THR A 301 -7.94 -4.70 18.83
CA THR A 301 -7.89 -5.93 18.03
C THR A 301 -9.27 -6.30 17.50
N THR A 302 -10.29 -6.30 18.35
CA THR A 302 -11.64 -6.77 18.00
C THR A 302 -12.26 -5.93 16.88
N SER A 303 -12.17 -4.60 16.97
CA SER A 303 -12.71 -3.72 15.93
C SER A 303 -12.02 -3.94 14.58
N GLU A 304 -10.68 -4.05 14.56
CA GLU A 304 -9.94 -4.25 13.31
C GLU A 304 -10.14 -5.66 12.74
N LEU A 305 -10.32 -6.68 13.57
CA LEU A 305 -10.62 -8.04 13.13
C LEU A 305 -11.95 -8.10 12.36
N ILE A 306 -13.00 -7.50 12.92
CA ILE A 306 -14.32 -7.47 12.25
C ILE A 306 -14.22 -6.74 10.90
N ILE A 307 -13.59 -5.57 10.88
CA ILE A 307 -13.39 -4.79 9.65
C ILE A 307 -12.62 -5.61 8.62
N SER A 308 -11.52 -6.24 9.03
CA SER A 308 -10.65 -7.00 8.13
C SER A 308 -11.36 -8.20 7.51
N LEU A 309 -12.19 -8.92 8.28
CA LEU A 309 -12.99 -10.03 7.76
C LEU A 309 -14.04 -9.57 6.74
N LEU A 310 -14.75 -8.47 7.02
CA LEU A 310 -15.72 -7.90 6.08
C LEU A 310 -15.05 -7.46 4.77
N ILE A 311 -13.90 -6.79 4.86
CA ILE A 311 -13.12 -6.36 3.69
C ILE A 311 -12.62 -7.56 2.90
N LEU A 312 -12.10 -8.60 3.58
CA LEU A 312 -11.62 -9.82 2.94
C LEU A 312 -12.71 -10.47 2.07
N VAL A 313 -13.93 -10.60 2.60
CA VAL A 313 -15.06 -11.20 1.88
C VAL A 313 -15.40 -10.40 0.62
N ILE A 314 -15.48 -9.07 0.72
CA ILE A 314 -15.84 -8.23 -0.42
C ILE A 314 -14.76 -8.25 -1.50
N ILE A 315 -13.50 -8.09 -1.11
CA ILE A 315 -12.39 -8.04 -2.07
C ILE A 315 -12.21 -9.42 -2.72
N ALA A 316 -12.34 -10.52 -1.96
CA ALA A 316 -12.34 -11.86 -2.51
C ALA A 316 -13.48 -12.06 -3.54
N ALA A 317 -14.69 -11.59 -3.25
CA ALA A 317 -15.80 -11.61 -4.20
C ALA A 317 -15.50 -10.81 -5.47
N CYS A 318 -14.88 -9.63 -5.36
CA CYS A 318 -14.48 -8.80 -6.49
C CYS A 318 -13.43 -9.47 -7.39
N SER A 319 -12.53 -10.29 -6.84
CA SER A 319 -11.48 -10.98 -7.60
C SER A 319 -12.02 -12.02 -8.58
N PHE A 320 -13.25 -12.55 -8.38
CA PHE A 320 -13.91 -13.44 -9.33
C PHE A 320 -14.44 -12.76 -10.59
N ILE A 321 -14.46 -11.43 -10.64
CA ILE A 321 -14.96 -10.68 -11.81
C ILE A 321 -13.90 -10.71 -12.91
N ARG A 322 -14.14 -11.52 -13.95
CA ARG A 322 -13.20 -11.73 -15.07
C ARG A 322 -13.11 -10.52 -16.02
N ASN A 323 -14.17 -9.76 -16.17
CA ASN A 323 -14.20 -8.58 -17.06
C ASN A 323 -13.54 -7.39 -16.38
N ASN A 324 -12.37 -6.98 -16.86
CA ASN A 324 -11.58 -5.89 -16.29
C ASN A 324 -12.32 -4.55 -16.27
N ALA A 325 -13.06 -4.21 -17.33
CA ALA A 325 -13.81 -2.96 -17.39
C ALA A 325 -14.94 -2.95 -16.34
N ARG A 326 -15.71 -4.05 -16.23
CA ARG A 326 -16.77 -4.16 -15.20
C ARG A 326 -16.16 -4.08 -13.79
N ALA A 327 -15.04 -4.76 -13.54
CA ALA A 327 -14.33 -4.69 -12.27
C ALA A 327 -13.84 -3.27 -11.97
N PHE A 328 -13.30 -2.57 -12.96
CA PHE A 328 -12.82 -1.20 -12.81
C PHE A 328 -13.96 -0.21 -12.46
N TRP A 329 -15.11 -0.33 -13.11
CA TRP A 329 -16.29 0.48 -12.79
C TRP A 329 -16.84 0.16 -11.39
N LEU A 330 -16.93 -1.13 -11.05
CA LEU A 330 -17.36 -1.55 -9.72
C LEU A 330 -16.41 -1.03 -8.63
N ASN A 331 -15.12 -1.00 -8.86
CA ASN A 331 -14.16 -0.43 -7.90
C ASN A 331 -14.48 1.03 -7.56
N HIS A 332 -14.82 1.86 -8.54
CA HIS A 332 -15.22 3.25 -8.28
C HIS A 332 -16.51 3.33 -7.46
N VAL A 333 -17.49 2.48 -7.78
CA VAL A 333 -18.76 2.42 -7.02
C VAL A 333 -18.49 2.00 -5.58
N LEU A 334 -17.66 0.98 -5.35
CA LEU A 334 -17.34 0.51 -4.00
C LEU A 334 -16.56 1.56 -3.20
N ILE A 335 -15.64 2.30 -3.83
CA ILE A 335 -14.92 3.40 -3.19
C ILE A 335 -15.90 4.51 -2.78
N ALA A 336 -16.81 4.91 -3.68
CA ALA A 336 -17.84 5.90 -3.38
C ALA A 336 -18.79 5.41 -2.27
N THR A 337 -19.22 4.13 -2.31
CA THR A 337 -20.01 3.51 -1.24
C THR A 337 -19.29 3.51 0.09
N GLY A 338 -17.97 3.22 0.11
CA GLY A 338 -17.14 3.32 1.30
C GLY A 338 -17.14 4.73 1.90
N GLY A 339 -16.99 5.76 1.05
CA GLY A 339 -17.10 7.16 1.47
C GLY A 339 -18.48 7.50 2.01
N LEU A 340 -19.54 7.03 1.37
CA LEU A 340 -20.93 7.24 1.83
C LEU A 340 -21.15 6.58 3.21
N LEU A 341 -20.72 5.33 3.39
CA LEU A 341 -20.82 4.62 4.66
C LEU A 341 -20.08 5.34 5.78
N LEU A 342 -18.88 5.84 5.49
CA LEU A 342 -18.09 6.63 6.44
C LEU A 342 -18.86 7.87 6.92
N GLY A 343 -19.42 8.65 5.99
CA GLY A 343 -20.16 9.87 6.31
C GLY A 343 -21.47 9.60 7.04
N VAL A 344 -22.29 8.67 6.50
CA VAL A 344 -23.59 8.32 7.08
C VAL A 344 -23.42 7.72 8.48
N SER A 345 -22.47 6.80 8.69
CA SER A 345 -22.25 6.22 10.01
C SER A 345 -21.79 7.27 11.04
N THR A 346 -21.00 8.26 10.62
CA THR A 346 -20.57 9.36 11.49
C THR A 346 -21.75 10.26 11.86
N LEU A 347 -22.67 10.54 10.90
CA LEU A 347 -23.90 11.26 11.17
C LEU A 347 -24.81 10.50 12.15
N LEU A 348 -25.03 9.21 11.92
CA LEU A 348 -25.84 8.38 12.79
C LEU A 348 -25.26 8.28 14.21
N PHE A 349 -23.95 8.28 14.34
CA PHE A 349 -23.30 8.34 15.66
C PHE A 349 -23.55 9.66 16.36
N GLN A 350 -23.42 10.79 15.68
CA GLN A 350 -23.73 12.12 16.27
C GLN A 350 -25.21 12.27 16.65
N LEU A 351 -26.11 11.63 15.90
CA LEU A 351 -27.54 11.57 16.24
C LEU A 351 -27.85 10.55 17.34
N GLN A 352 -26.84 9.93 17.98
CA GLN A 352 -26.99 8.93 19.03
C GLN A 352 -27.73 7.64 18.58
N LEU A 353 -27.78 7.38 17.28
CA LEU A 353 -28.41 6.19 16.71
C LEU A 353 -27.45 4.99 16.58
N LEU A 354 -26.16 5.22 16.70
CA LEU A 354 -25.15 4.16 16.72
C LEU A 354 -24.35 4.21 18.03
N THR A 355 -24.05 3.02 18.56
CA THR A 355 -23.09 2.90 19.67
C THR A 355 -21.69 3.25 19.20
N PRO A 356 -20.77 3.71 20.10
CA PRO A 356 -19.39 4.02 19.73
C PRO A 356 -18.67 2.87 19.00
N LEU A 357 -18.87 1.63 19.47
CA LEU A 357 -18.31 0.43 18.84
C LEU A 357 -18.85 0.20 17.42
N ALA A 358 -20.16 0.27 17.25
CA ALA A 358 -20.80 0.10 15.95
C ALA A 358 -20.35 1.18 14.95
N TRP A 359 -20.24 2.44 15.41
CA TRP A 359 -19.72 3.54 14.61
C TRP A 359 -18.28 3.31 14.18
N MET A 360 -17.37 2.99 15.10
CA MET A 360 -15.96 2.77 14.79
C MET A 360 -15.74 1.61 13.84
N ILE A 361 -16.57 0.56 13.90
CA ILE A 361 -16.54 -0.57 12.96
C ILE A 361 -17.09 -0.13 11.58
N THR A 362 -18.26 0.49 11.52
CA THR A 362 -18.89 0.87 10.24
C THR A 362 -18.12 1.99 9.52
N ALA A 363 -17.64 3.00 10.25
CA ALA A 363 -16.79 4.06 9.71
C ALA A 363 -15.45 3.49 9.23
N GLY A 364 -14.82 2.61 10.03
CA GLY A 364 -13.60 1.90 9.64
C GLY A 364 -13.80 1.01 8.42
N PHE A 365 -14.90 0.27 8.36
CA PHE A 365 -15.25 -0.55 7.20
C PHE A 365 -15.40 0.31 5.93
N GLY A 366 -16.14 1.43 5.99
CA GLY A 366 -16.29 2.36 4.87
C GLY A 366 -14.95 2.92 4.39
N LEU A 367 -14.10 3.34 5.32
CA LEU A 367 -12.74 3.85 5.04
C LEU A 367 -11.86 2.80 4.37
N PHE A 368 -11.77 1.61 4.95
CA PHE A 368 -10.89 0.54 4.44
C PHE A 368 -11.43 -0.10 3.17
N LEU A 369 -12.75 -0.09 2.93
CA LEU A 369 -13.32 -0.55 1.66
C LEU A 369 -12.75 0.27 0.49
N GLY A 370 -12.73 1.60 0.60
CA GLY A 370 -12.08 2.46 -0.39
C GLY A 370 -10.57 2.20 -0.47
N TYR A 371 -9.89 2.25 0.67
CA TYR A 371 -8.43 2.17 0.74
C TYR A 371 -7.85 0.86 0.18
N ILE A 372 -8.40 -0.30 0.55
CA ILE A 372 -7.87 -1.61 0.12
C ILE A 372 -8.10 -1.87 -1.38
N ILE A 373 -9.17 -1.34 -1.96
CA ILE A 373 -9.40 -1.43 -3.41
C ILE A 373 -8.25 -0.76 -4.19
N TYR A 374 -7.76 0.39 -3.73
CA TYR A 374 -6.57 1.02 -4.32
C TYR A 374 -5.34 0.14 -4.20
N GLN A 375 -5.13 -0.47 -3.04
CA GLN A 375 -3.96 -1.29 -2.76
C GLN A 375 -3.93 -2.61 -3.55
N SER A 376 -5.11 -3.17 -3.87
CA SER A 376 -5.20 -4.54 -4.37
C SER A 376 -5.52 -4.64 -5.86
N MET A 377 -6.37 -3.78 -6.42
CA MET A 377 -6.89 -4.07 -7.76
C MET A 377 -7.18 -2.85 -8.66
N LEU A 378 -7.37 -1.64 -8.14
CA LEU A 378 -7.86 -0.51 -8.93
C LEU A 378 -6.94 -0.19 -10.13
N PHE A 379 -5.65 -0.02 -9.89
CA PHE A 379 -4.69 0.34 -10.94
C PHE A 379 -4.43 -0.79 -11.92
N GLU A 380 -4.44 -2.04 -11.47
CA GLU A 380 -4.30 -3.21 -12.35
C GLU A 380 -5.51 -3.32 -13.30
N ARG A 381 -6.73 -3.16 -12.77
CA ARG A 381 -7.95 -3.18 -13.58
C ARG A 381 -8.04 -1.98 -14.52
N MET A 382 -7.54 -0.80 -14.13
CA MET A 382 -7.43 0.37 -15.01
C MET A 382 -6.52 0.07 -16.21
N ILE A 383 -5.29 -0.38 -15.96
CA ILE A 383 -4.30 -0.71 -16.99
C ILE A 383 -4.85 -1.77 -17.96
N ALA A 384 -5.45 -2.82 -17.42
CA ALA A 384 -6.05 -3.88 -18.22
C ALA A 384 -7.25 -3.41 -19.06
N THR A 385 -8.09 -2.51 -18.52
CA THR A 385 -9.26 -1.95 -19.22
C THR A 385 -8.86 -1.11 -20.41
N PHE A 386 -7.83 -0.29 -20.24
CA PHE A 386 -7.33 0.61 -21.29
C PHE A 386 -6.20 -0.02 -22.14
N ARG A 387 -5.83 -1.27 -21.87
CA ARG A 387 -4.77 -2.03 -22.57
C ARG A 387 -3.44 -1.27 -22.62
N GLU A 388 -3.12 -0.53 -21.55
CA GLU A 388 -1.89 0.24 -21.50
C GLU A 388 -0.69 -0.64 -21.18
N PRO A 389 0.45 -0.45 -21.87
CA PRO A 389 1.71 -1.14 -21.55
C PRO A 389 2.37 -0.50 -20.32
N ALA A 390 1.70 -0.61 -19.15
CA ALA A 390 2.08 0.08 -17.92
C ALA A 390 2.21 -0.88 -16.74
N ASN A 391 2.82 -0.41 -15.67
CA ASN A 391 2.99 -1.14 -14.42
C ASN A 391 2.12 -0.51 -13.32
N ALA A 392 1.17 -1.28 -12.77
CA ALA A 392 0.30 -0.85 -11.68
C ALA A 392 1.11 -0.45 -10.42
N GLY A 393 2.23 -1.12 -10.17
CA GLY A 393 3.11 -0.80 -9.06
C GLY A 393 3.61 0.65 -9.10
N PHE A 394 3.92 1.20 -10.28
CA PHE A 394 4.32 2.60 -10.41
C PHE A 394 3.20 3.55 -9.94
N LEU A 395 1.95 3.33 -10.38
CA LEU A 395 0.81 4.16 -9.99
C LEU A 395 0.52 4.03 -8.49
N MET A 396 0.67 2.82 -7.95
CA MET A 396 0.50 2.55 -6.53
C MET A 396 1.56 3.27 -5.68
N TYR A 397 2.85 3.19 -6.04
CA TYR A 397 3.91 3.90 -5.34
C TYR A 397 3.74 5.42 -5.43
N LEU A 398 3.28 5.93 -6.58
CA LEU A 398 2.97 7.34 -6.75
C LEU A 398 1.86 7.77 -5.79
N ALA A 399 0.74 7.03 -5.77
CA ALA A 399 -0.39 7.31 -4.88
C ALA A 399 0.03 7.22 -3.40
N ASP A 400 0.77 6.17 -3.00
CA ASP A 400 1.31 5.98 -1.65
C ASP A 400 2.17 7.17 -1.20
N SER A 401 3.08 7.64 -2.05
CA SER A 401 3.97 8.75 -1.71
C SER A 401 3.19 10.02 -1.39
N PHE A 402 2.20 10.37 -2.23
CA PHE A 402 1.32 11.51 -1.95
C PHE A 402 0.39 11.25 -0.76
N GLY A 403 -0.08 10.03 -0.56
CA GLY A 403 -0.89 9.63 0.58
C GLY A 403 -0.18 9.89 1.91
N TYR A 404 1.08 9.45 2.05
CA TYR A 404 1.88 9.70 3.26
C TYR A 404 2.21 11.18 3.47
N LEU A 405 2.50 11.94 2.41
CA LEU A 405 2.67 13.39 2.51
C LEU A 405 1.38 14.06 2.98
N GLY A 406 0.23 13.65 2.46
CA GLY A 406 -1.08 14.12 2.91
C GLY A 406 -1.36 13.79 4.37
N SER A 407 -0.99 12.59 4.82
CA SER A 407 -1.09 12.20 6.23
C SER A 407 -0.27 13.12 7.15
N VAL A 408 0.98 13.38 6.79
CA VAL A 408 1.85 14.34 7.53
C VAL A 408 1.23 15.73 7.52
N ALA A 409 0.75 16.22 6.38
CA ALA A 409 0.16 17.53 6.25
C ALA A 409 -1.08 17.71 7.17
N VAL A 410 -1.96 16.69 7.23
CA VAL A 410 -3.15 16.70 8.11
C VAL A 410 -2.75 16.72 9.58
N LEU A 411 -1.72 15.97 10.00
CA LEU A 411 -1.23 15.96 11.37
C LEU A 411 -0.62 17.32 11.75
N LEU A 412 0.17 17.93 10.87
CA LEU A 412 0.74 19.25 11.09
C LEU A 412 -0.36 20.32 11.14
N TRP A 413 -1.35 20.25 10.22
CA TRP A 413 -2.49 21.16 10.26
C TRP A 413 -3.29 21.04 11.56
N ARG A 414 -3.55 19.83 12.03
CA ARG A 414 -4.22 19.61 13.32
C ARG A 414 -3.43 20.23 14.47
N ASN A 415 -2.12 20.07 14.48
CA ASN A 415 -1.29 20.55 15.57
C ASN A 415 -1.19 22.09 15.62
N PHE A 416 -1.01 22.74 14.46
CA PHE A 416 -0.78 24.19 14.39
C PHE A 416 -2.04 24.99 14.07
N GLY A 417 -2.94 24.45 13.27
CA GLY A 417 -4.15 25.13 12.81
C GLY A 417 -5.37 24.91 13.72
N ALA A 418 -5.43 23.77 14.43
CA ALA A 418 -6.56 23.42 15.28
C ALA A 418 -6.13 22.73 16.59
N PRO A 419 -5.19 23.34 17.38
CA PRO A 419 -4.59 22.68 18.55
C PRO A 419 -5.58 22.38 19.67
N GLN A 420 -6.66 23.16 19.79
CA GLN A 420 -7.67 23.03 20.84
C GLN A 420 -8.73 21.96 20.57
N VAL A 421 -8.79 21.44 19.33
CA VAL A 421 -9.79 20.43 18.95
C VAL A 421 -9.40 19.05 19.52
N ALA A 422 -10.31 18.40 20.26
CA ALA A 422 -10.09 17.06 20.78
C ALA A 422 -9.89 16.04 19.63
N TRP A 423 -9.15 14.95 19.88
CA TRP A 423 -8.87 13.94 18.84
C TRP A 423 -10.13 13.31 18.27
N LEU A 424 -11.16 13.08 19.08
CA LEU A 424 -12.44 12.52 18.65
C LEU A 424 -13.18 13.48 17.70
N ASP A 425 -13.27 14.75 18.06
CA ASP A 425 -13.98 15.77 17.26
C ASP A 425 -13.24 16.00 15.94
N PHE A 426 -11.91 16.06 16.01
CA PHE A 426 -11.08 16.17 14.81
C PHE A 426 -11.24 14.96 13.89
N PHE A 427 -11.33 13.76 14.44
CA PHE A 427 -11.57 12.54 13.65
C PHE A 427 -12.95 12.57 12.98
N GLN A 428 -14.01 13.02 13.67
CA GLN A 428 -15.34 13.17 13.07
C GLN A 428 -15.35 14.19 11.92
N LEU A 429 -14.72 15.36 12.14
CA LEU A 429 -14.59 16.38 11.09
C LEU A 429 -13.83 15.85 9.87
N ALA A 430 -12.70 15.19 10.10
CA ALA A 430 -11.91 14.55 9.04
C ALA A 430 -12.68 13.44 8.33
N ALA A 431 -13.52 12.69 9.06
CA ALA A 431 -14.38 11.65 8.47
C ALA A 431 -15.40 12.25 7.50
N TYR A 432 -16.08 13.36 7.84
CA TYR A 432 -16.99 14.05 6.92
C TYR A 432 -16.28 14.61 5.70
N ALA A 433 -15.14 15.29 5.89
CA ALA A 433 -14.35 15.82 4.78
C ALA A 433 -13.89 14.71 3.83
N THR A 434 -13.38 13.60 4.38
CA THR A 434 -12.96 12.43 3.61
C THR A 434 -14.15 11.79 2.91
N ALA A 435 -15.28 11.62 3.57
CA ALA A 435 -16.50 11.05 2.99
C ALA A 435 -16.98 11.85 1.77
N GLY A 436 -17.15 13.17 1.92
CA GLY A 436 -17.59 14.06 0.86
C GLY A 436 -16.62 14.06 -0.34
N LEU A 437 -15.32 14.23 -0.06
CA LEU A 437 -14.30 14.19 -1.12
C LEU A 437 -14.25 12.84 -1.82
N THR A 438 -14.31 11.73 -1.06
CA THR A 438 -14.26 10.38 -1.64
C THR A 438 -15.45 10.14 -2.56
N VAL A 439 -16.67 10.48 -2.15
CA VAL A 439 -17.89 10.29 -2.97
C VAL A 439 -17.80 11.15 -4.24
N VAL A 440 -17.63 12.45 -4.08
CA VAL A 440 -17.66 13.40 -5.21
C VAL A 440 -16.55 13.10 -6.20
N VAL A 441 -15.30 12.97 -5.71
CA VAL A 441 -14.13 12.80 -6.59
C VAL A 441 -14.11 11.42 -7.25
N SER A 442 -14.59 10.36 -6.57
CA SER A 442 -14.71 9.03 -7.18
C SER A 442 -15.76 9.00 -8.28
N LEU A 443 -16.88 9.70 -8.13
CA LEU A 443 -17.90 9.82 -9.19
C LEU A 443 -17.38 10.64 -10.37
N LEU A 444 -16.65 11.72 -10.14
CA LEU A 444 -15.99 12.49 -11.19
C LEU A 444 -14.95 11.65 -11.94
N SER A 445 -14.17 10.85 -11.22
CA SER A 445 -13.20 9.92 -11.81
C SER A 445 -13.90 8.84 -12.65
N LEU A 446 -14.98 8.25 -12.13
CA LEU A 446 -15.80 7.29 -12.85
C LEU A 446 -16.33 7.88 -14.17
N PHE A 447 -16.89 9.09 -14.13
CA PHE A 447 -17.40 9.78 -15.30
C PHE A 447 -16.30 10.07 -16.33
N TYR A 448 -15.14 10.56 -15.88
CA TYR A 448 -13.98 10.82 -16.74
C TYR A 448 -13.53 9.54 -17.48
N PHE A 449 -13.29 8.46 -16.76
CA PHE A 449 -12.81 7.21 -17.36
C PHE A 449 -13.89 6.55 -18.24
N TRP A 450 -15.18 6.64 -17.88
CA TRP A 450 -16.27 6.15 -18.71
C TRP A 450 -16.34 6.92 -20.04
N LYS A 451 -16.25 8.25 -20.03
CA LYS A 451 -16.17 9.07 -21.26
C LYS A 451 -14.95 8.70 -22.08
N LYS A 452 -13.79 8.54 -21.43
CA LYS A 452 -12.52 8.18 -22.09
C LYS A 452 -12.61 6.80 -22.76
N SER A 453 -13.27 5.82 -22.13
CA SER A 453 -13.44 4.48 -22.71
C SER A 453 -14.29 4.51 -23.98
N LYS A 454 -15.34 5.34 -24.04
CA LYS A 454 -16.17 5.50 -25.25
C LYS A 454 -15.39 6.11 -26.43
N VAL A 455 -14.51 7.08 -26.16
CA VAL A 455 -13.66 7.69 -27.19
C VAL A 455 -12.65 6.69 -27.78
N LEU A 456 -12.12 5.78 -26.95
CA LEU A 456 -11.16 4.77 -27.39
C LEU A 456 -11.84 3.55 -28.06
N SER A 457 -13.13 3.35 -27.88
CA SER A 457 -13.92 2.28 -28.53
C SER A 457 -14.68 2.76 -29.77
N ALA A 458 -14.63 4.05 -30.09
CA ALA A 458 -15.15 4.57 -31.35
C ALA A 458 -14.24 4.12 -32.50
N PRO A 459 -14.79 3.61 -33.61
CA PRO A 459 -14.04 3.04 -34.74
C PRO A 459 -13.16 4.07 -35.44
#